data_e74f062e6c3d3434ad33cbf48fdaeb1d
#
_entry.id   e74f062e6c3d3434ad33cbf48fdaeb1d
#
_cell.length_a   1.000
_cell.length_b   1.000
_cell.length_c   1.000
_cell.angle_alpha   90.00
_cell.angle_beta   90.00
_cell.angle_gamma   90.00
#
_symmetry.space_group_name_H-M   'P 1'
#
loop_
_entity.id
_entity.type
_entity.pdbx_description
1 polymer ?
#
loop_
_entity_poly.entity_id
_entity_poly.type
_entity_poly.pdbx_seq_one_letter_code
_entity_poly.pdbx_strand_id
1 'polypeptide(L)'
;LTTHKLLSENPEQYRDAAVAGIRHLLGLKPGEPVTPAQVECVKMGTTVATNALLERKGERTLLVTTRGFRDALRIAYQNRPRLFDRHIVLPELLYSEVIEATERVAAEGEVVQALDLGALRTALVAAHASGLRSVAIVFMHGYRFTEHEKQAAALAREVGFTQVSTSHETSPMMKFVSRGDTTVVDAYLSPILRRYVEQVAGEMPGVPLYFMQSSGGLTDAHAFQGKDAILSGPAGGIV
;
A
#
# COMPACT_ATOMS: atom_id res chain seq x y z
N LEU A 1 -14.16 32.19 3.14
CA LEU A 1 -13.59 30.94 3.66
C LEU A 1 -14.30 30.59 4.97
N THR A 2 -14.87 29.38 5.05
CA THR A 2 -15.50 28.86 6.26
C THR A 2 -14.68 27.71 6.78
N THR A 3 -14.47 27.63 8.09
CA THR A 3 -13.70 26.57 8.75
C THR A 3 -14.57 25.84 9.77
N HIS A 4 -14.33 24.54 9.91
CA HIS A 4 -14.98 23.71 10.94
C HIS A 4 -13.96 22.73 11.50
N LYS A 5 -14.01 22.46 12.81
CA LYS A 5 -13.07 21.59 13.50
C LYS A 5 -13.83 20.48 14.20
N LEU A 6 -13.43 19.23 13.95
CA LEU A 6 -13.98 18.03 14.53
C LEU A 6 -12.88 17.15 15.12
N LEU A 7 -13.23 16.24 16.00
CA LEU A 7 -12.33 15.15 16.40
C LEU A 7 -12.16 14.19 15.22
N SER A 8 -10.97 13.68 15.04
CA SER A 8 -10.67 12.72 13.95
C SER A 8 -11.48 11.43 14.08
N GLU A 9 -11.77 11.01 15.32
CA GLU A 9 -12.53 9.81 15.65
C GLU A 9 -13.59 10.14 16.69
N ASN A 10 -14.86 9.93 16.33
CA ASN A 10 -16.00 10.00 17.24
C ASN A 10 -17.12 9.05 16.74
N PRO A 11 -16.93 7.72 16.89
CA PRO A 11 -17.82 6.71 16.30
C PRO A 11 -19.26 6.78 16.81
N GLU A 12 -19.51 7.44 17.94
CA GLU A 12 -20.86 7.65 18.47
C GLU A 12 -21.65 8.71 17.70
N GLN A 13 -20.96 9.65 17.03
CA GLN A 13 -21.59 10.76 16.33
C GLN A 13 -21.47 10.68 14.80
N TYR A 14 -20.36 10.16 14.28
CA TYR A 14 -20.12 10.06 12.85
C TYR A 14 -19.13 8.93 12.51
N ARG A 15 -19.24 8.43 11.28
CA ARG A 15 -18.32 7.42 10.75
C ARG A 15 -17.00 8.01 10.26
N ASP A 16 -17.08 9.22 9.67
CA ASP A 16 -15.95 9.94 9.09
C ASP A 16 -16.07 11.43 9.43
N ALA A 17 -14.99 12.00 9.99
CA ALA A 17 -14.96 13.39 10.42
C ALA A 17 -15.05 14.38 9.26
N ALA A 18 -14.39 14.09 8.12
CA ALA A 18 -14.39 14.98 6.97
C ALA A 18 -15.78 15.07 6.35
N VAL A 19 -16.46 13.93 6.15
CA VAL A 19 -17.83 13.87 5.65
C VAL A 19 -18.81 14.59 6.58
N ALA A 20 -18.68 14.36 7.89
CA ALA A 20 -19.51 15.04 8.90
C ALA A 20 -19.30 16.54 8.88
N GLY A 21 -18.05 16.99 8.77
CA GLY A 21 -17.71 18.41 8.64
C GLY A 21 -18.30 19.07 7.39
N ILE A 22 -18.21 18.41 6.25
CA ILE A 22 -18.80 18.89 4.98
C ILE A 22 -20.32 19.01 5.13
N ARG A 23 -20.99 17.97 5.64
CA ARG A 23 -22.44 18.03 5.90
C ARG A 23 -22.84 19.19 6.81
N HIS A 24 -22.12 19.38 7.89
CA HIS A 24 -22.36 20.49 8.80
C HIS A 24 -22.26 21.85 8.10
N LEU A 25 -21.22 22.07 7.32
CA LEU A 25 -21.01 23.32 6.60
C LEU A 25 -22.07 23.58 5.50
N LEU A 26 -22.64 22.51 4.93
CA LEU A 26 -23.70 22.58 3.93
C LEU A 26 -25.11 22.63 4.56
N GLY A 27 -25.23 22.49 5.88
CA GLY A 27 -26.54 22.45 6.57
C GLY A 27 -27.33 21.16 6.30
N LEU A 28 -26.67 20.08 5.93
CA LEU A 28 -27.29 18.77 5.65
C LEU A 28 -27.51 17.99 6.95
N LYS A 29 -28.54 17.14 6.97
CA LYS A 29 -28.81 16.25 8.08
C LYS A 29 -27.84 15.06 8.10
N PRO A 30 -27.60 14.44 9.26
CA PRO A 30 -26.84 13.19 9.33
C PRO A 30 -27.40 12.13 8.36
N GLY A 31 -26.54 11.53 7.54
CA GLY A 31 -26.92 10.51 6.54
C GLY A 31 -27.39 11.07 5.19
N GLU A 32 -27.65 12.36 5.04
CA GLU A 32 -27.90 12.93 3.71
C GLU A 32 -26.65 12.87 2.84
N PRO A 33 -26.76 12.43 1.57
CA PRO A 33 -25.60 12.37 0.66
C PRO A 33 -25.17 13.78 0.27
N VAL A 34 -23.85 13.98 0.16
CA VAL A 34 -23.28 15.16 -0.47
C VAL A 34 -23.26 14.93 -1.98
N THR A 35 -23.78 15.85 -2.77
CA THR A 35 -23.97 15.68 -4.21
C THR A 35 -23.20 16.71 -5.03
N PRO A 36 -22.95 16.46 -6.33
CA PRO A 36 -22.28 17.41 -7.22
C PRO A 36 -23.01 18.76 -7.38
N ALA A 37 -24.31 18.82 -7.07
CA ALA A 37 -25.07 20.07 -7.07
C ALA A 37 -24.66 21.00 -5.90
N GLN A 38 -24.08 20.45 -4.85
CA GLN A 38 -23.68 21.18 -3.64
C GLN A 38 -22.19 21.42 -3.56
N VAL A 39 -21.37 20.50 -4.12
CA VAL A 39 -19.91 20.53 -4.03
C VAL A 39 -19.29 20.17 -5.37
N GLU A 40 -18.45 21.04 -5.90
CA GLU A 40 -17.75 20.82 -7.18
C GLU A 40 -16.72 19.67 -7.07
N CYS A 41 -15.92 19.66 -6.00
CA CYS A 41 -14.96 18.59 -5.71
C CYS A 41 -14.57 18.61 -4.23
N VAL A 42 -14.00 17.50 -3.75
CA VAL A 42 -13.42 17.40 -2.42
C VAL A 42 -11.95 17.04 -2.54
N LYS A 43 -11.08 17.77 -1.84
CA LYS A 43 -9.63 17.53 -1.75
C LYS A 43 -9.28 17.19 -0.32
N MET A 44 -8.67 16.02 -0.10
CA MET A 44 -8.44 15.47 1.23
C MET A 44 -6.98 15.13 1.46
N GLY A 45 -6.43 15.57 2.62
CA GLY A 45 -5.28 14.95 3.24
C GLY A 45 -5.76 13.94 4.27
N THR A 46 -5.08 12.81 4.43
CA THR A 46 -5.46 11.77 5.39
C THR A 46 -4.25 11.22 6.15
N THR A 47 -4.45 10.81 7.39
CA THR A 47 -3.46 10.13 8.22
C THR A 47 -3.75 8.63 8.37
N VAL A 48 -4.73 8.10 7.65
CA VAL A 48 -5.12 6.68 7.73
C VAL A 48 -3.95 5.74 7.48
N ALA A 49 -3.15 5.99 6.44
CA ALA A 49 -1.98 5.18 6.13
C ALA A 49 -0.88 5.31 7.20
N THR A 50 -0.60 6.53 7.64
CA THR A 50 0.38 6.80 8.71
C THR A 50 0.01 6.09 10.00
N ASN A 51 -1.26 6.23 10.43
CA ASN A 51 -1.75 5.59 11.65
C ASN A 51 -1.71 4.06 11.52
N ALA A 52 -2.18 3.51 10.39
CA ALA A 52 -2.13 2.06 10.16
C ALA A 52 -0.70 1.49 10.19
N LEU A 53 0.28 2.25 9.70
CA LEU A 53 1.68 1.86 9.73
C LEU A 53 2.24 1.91 11.17
N LEU A 54 1.99 2.99 11.91
CA LEU A 54 2.48 3.18 13.27
C LEU A 54 1.85 2.19 14.25
N GLU A 55 0.56 1.91 14.11
CA GLU A 55 -0.20 1.00 14.96
C GLU A 55 -0.12 -0.47 14.52
N ARG A 56 0.62 -0.77 13.44
CA ARG A 56 0.76 -2.12 12.87
C ARG A 56 -0.59 -2.77 12.49
N LYS A 57 -1.52 -1.97 11.99
CA LYS A 57 -2.89 -2.38 11.59
C LYS A 57 -3.05 -2.56 10.08
N GLY A 58 -1.96 -2.81 9.34
CA GLY A 58 -2.00 -3.09 7.90
C GLY A 58 -2.50 -4.49 7.56
N GLU A 59 -2.63 -4.77 6.26
CA GLU A 59 -3.05 -6.08 5.77
C GLU A 59 -1.91 -7.10 5.92
N ARG A 60 -2.23 -8.33 6.33
CA ARG A 60 -1.24 -9.42 6.36
C ARG A 60 -0.67 -9.64 4.96
N THR A 61 0.62 -9.42 4.81
CA THR A 61 1.28 -9.37 3.49
C THR A 61 2.26 -10.51 3.31
N LEU A 62 2.22 -11.13 2.13
CA LEU A 62 3.19 -12.08 1.62
C LEU A 62 4.27 -11.34 0.84
N LEU A 63 5.55 -11.68 1.04
CA LEU A 63 6.64 -11.29 0.17
C LEU A 63 6.99 -12.45 -0.78
N VAL A 64 6.96 -12.20 -2.08
CA VAL A 64 7.50 -13.11 -3.10
C VAL A 64 8.77 -12.51 -3.67
N THR A 65 9.88 -13.23 -3.56
CA THR A 65 11.18 -12.73 -3.97
C THR A 65 11.97 -13.77 -4.77
N THR A 66 12.99 -13.35 -5.49
CA THR A 66 13.94 -14.22 -6.19
C THR A 66 14.60 -15.20 -5.20
N ARG A 67 14.71 -16.46 -5.58
CA ARG A 67 15.40 -17.49 -4.77
C ARG A 67 16.83 -17.07 -4.41
N GLY A 68 17.16 -17.20 -3.12
CA GLY A 68 18.43 -16.76 -2.52
C GLY A 68 18.38 -15.35 -1.92
N PHE A 69 17.23 -14.64 -2.01
CA PHE A 69 17.04 -13.28 -1.47
C PHE A 69 16.02 -13.20 -0.34
N ARG A 70 15.68 -14.34 0.27
CA ARG A 70 14.70 -14.43 1.36
C ARG A 70 14.91 -13.39 2.47
N ASP A 71 16.15 -13.22 2.87
CA ASP A 71 16.51 -12.38 4.00
C ASP A 71 16.97 -10.96 3.60
N ALA A 72 16.93 -10.64 2.30
CA ALA A 72 17.46 -9.37 1.80
C ALA A 72 16.82 -8.14 2.45
N LEU A 73 15.49 -8.12 2.59
CA LEU A 73 14.78 -7.01 3.24
C LEU A 73 14.93 -7.04 4.76
N ARG A 74 15.13 -8.22 5.37
CA ARG A 74 15.40 -8.33 6.81
C ARG A 74 16.80 -7.85 7.18
N ILE A 75 17.79 -8.17 6.37
CA ILE A 75 19.18 -7.69 6.53
C ILE A 75 19.24 -6.19 6.23
N ALA A 76 18.46 -5.75 5.23
CA ALA A 76 18.37 -4.37 4.78
C ALA A 76 19.76 -3.73 4.59
N TYR A 77 19.99 -2.57 5.18
CA TYR A 77 21.29 -1.87 5.14
C TYR A 77 22.15 -2.11 6.39
N GLN A 78 21.77 -3.06 7.23
CA GLN A 78 22.46 -3.39 8.48
C GLN A 78 22.58 -2.21 9.47
N ASN A 79 21.62 -1.28 9.40
CA ASN A 79 21.56 -0.16 10.33
C ASN A 79 21.33 -0.68 11.76
N ARG A 80 22.14 -0.21 12.68
CA ARG A 80 22.04 -0.57 14.11
C ARG A 80 21.68 0.67 14.90
N PRO A 81 20.64 0.64 15.75
CA PRO A 81 20.31 1.76 16.63
C PRO A 81 21.47 2.11 17.58
N ARG A 82 22.23 1.07 18.00
CA ARG A 82 23.43 1.20 18.81
C ARG A 82 24.56 0.35 18.24
N LEU A 83 25.64 0.99 17.84
CA LEU A 83 26.71 0.36 17.07
C LEU A 83 27.40 -0.80 17.80
N PHE A 84 27.55 -0.71 19.13
CA PHE A 84 28.28 -1.67 19.95
C PHE A 84 27.40 -2.63 20.77
N ASP A 85 26.08 -2.63 20.53
CA ASP A 85 25.19 -3.56 21.20
C ASP A 85 25.51 -5.01 20.80
N ARG A 86 25.65 -5.87 21.81
CA ARG A 86 25.83 -7.32 21.60
C ARG A 86 24.56 -8.02 21.21
N HIS A 87 23.41 -7.46 21.60
CA HIS A 87 22.08 -7.94 21.22
C HIS A 87 21.45 -6.95 20.23
N ILE A 88 21.35 -7.36 18.96
CA ILE A 88 20.78 -6.53 17.89
C ILE A 88 19.30 -6.84 17.79
N VAL A 89 18.46 -5.86 18.14
CA VAL A 89 17.02 -5.92 17.93
C VAL A 89 16.72 -5.33 16.53
N LEU A 90 16.30 -6.19 15.61
CA LEU A 90 15.88 -5.76 14.27
C LEU A 90 14.46 -5.19 14.32
N PRO A 91 14.13 -4.20 13.48
CA PRO A 91 12.76 -3.74 13.33
C PRO A 91 11.81 -4.87 12.93
N GLU A 92 10.56 -4.78 13.38
CA GLU A 92 9.52 -5.70 12.94
C GLU A 92 9.26 -5.54 11.44
N LEU A 93 9.11 -6.68 10.76
CA LEU A 93 8.79 -6.72 9.34
C LEU A 93 7.30 -6.43 9.13
N LEU A 94 6.95 -5.83 7.99
CA LEU A 94 5.56 -5.61 7.59
C LEU A 94 4.96 -6.82 6.87
N TYR A 95 5.78 -7.70 6.33
CA TYR A 95 5.32 -8.96 5.75
C TYR A 95 5.34 -10.10 6.76
N SER A 96 4.38 -11.01 6.65
CA SER A 96 4.22 -12.14 7.57
C SER A 96 4.94 -13.40 7.09
N GLU A 97 5.03 -13.60 5.78
CA GLU A 97 5.58 -14.80 5.15
C GLU A 97 6.42 -14.42 3.93
N VAL A 98 7.37 -15.30 3.56
CA VAL A 98 8.22 -15.14 2.37
C VAL A 98 8.18 -16.40 1.52
N ILE A 99 7.91 -16.23 0.23
CA ILE A 99 8.07 -17.26 -0.81
C ILE A 99 9.27 -16.90 -1.68
N GLU A 100 10.15 -17.84 -1.89
CA GLU A 100 11.24 -17.73 -2.85
C GLU A 100 10.81 -18.34 -4.18
N ALA A 101 10.68 -17.49 -5.20
CA ALA A 101 10.39 -17.94 -6.57
C ALA A 101 11.66 -18.45 -7.25
N THR A 102 11.57 -19.64 -7.82
CA THR A 102 12.65 -20.19 -8.65
C THR A 102 12.64 -19.46 -9.98
N GLU A 103 13.47 -18.41 -10.07
CA GLU A 103 13.65 -17.56 -11.25
C GLU A 103 14.99 -16.85 -11.16
N ARG A 104 15.56 -16.46 -12.30
CA ARG A 104 16.75 -15.58 -12.36
C ARG A 104 16.85 -14.89 -13.70
N VAL A 105 16.91 -13.56 -13.65
CA VAL A 105 17.29 -12.73 -14.80
C VAL A 105 18.65 -12.08 -14.49
N ALA A 106 19.58 -12.12 -15.43
CA ALA A 106 20.89 -11.46 -15.31
C ALA A 106 20.78 -9.93 -15.47
N ALA A 107 21.84 -9.21 -15.16
CA ALA A 107 21.86 -7.74 -15.23
C ALA A 107 21.67 -7.20 -16.67
N GLU A 108 22.05 -7.97 -17.65
CA GLU A 108 21.93 -7.67 -19.08
C GLU A 108 20.58 -8.10 -19.67
N GLY A 109 19.75 -8.84 -18.89
CA GLY A 109 18.42 -9.28 -19.29
C GLY A 109 18.35 -10.74 -19.76
N GLU A 110 19.46 -11.47 -19.74
CA GLU A 110 19.44 -12.90 -20.02
C GLU A 110 18.60 -13.63 -18.95
N VAL A 111 17.70 -14.50 -19.40
CA VAL A 111 16.93 -15.38 -18.52
C VAL A 111 17.78 -16.60 -18.18
N VAL A 112 18.50 -16.53 -17.06
CA VAL A 112 19.35 -17.63 -16.56
C VAL A 112 18.49 -18.78 -16.04
N GLN A 113 17.36 -18.44 -15.40
CA GLN A 113 16.38 -19.39 -14.89
C GLN A 113 14.97 -18.84 -15.17
N ALA A 114 14.21 -19.55 -15.96
CA ALA A 114 12.79 -19.21 -16.17
C ALA A 114 11.98 -19.33 -14.86
N LEU A 115 10.96 -18.51 -14.72
CA LEU A 115 10.07 -18.57 -13.57
C LEU A 115 9.31 -19.89 -13.55
N ASP A 116 9.47 -20.65 -12.46
CA ASP A 116 8.70 -21.87 -12.21
C ASP A 116 7.30 -21.50 -11.71
N LEU A 117 6.37 -21.34 -12.66
CA LEU A 117 4.97 -21.01 -12.38
C LEU A 117 4.25 -22.13 -11.62
N GLY A 118 4.63 -23.41 -11.80
CA GLY A 118 3.99 -24.53 -11.12
C GLY A 118 4.31 -24.53 -9.63
N ALA A 119 5.59 -24.43 -9.27
CA ALA A 119 6.01 -24.34 -7.88
C ALA A 119 5.47 -23.07 -7.22
N LEU A 120 5.52 -21.91 -7.93
CA LEU A 120 4.99 -20.66 -7.42
C LEU A 120 3.48 -20.73 -7.17
N ARG A 121 2.69 -21.33 -8.09
CA ARG A 121 1.24 -21.54 -7.91
C ARG A 121 0.95 -22.35 -6.64
N THR A 122 1.64 -23.44 -6.43
CA THR A 122 1.46 -24.30 -5.25
C THR A 122 1.72 -23.51 -3.96
N ALA A 123 2.79 -22.74 -3.91
CA ALA A 123 3.13 -21.92 -2.75
C ALA A 123 2.13 -20.77 -2.52
N LEU A 124 1.68 -20.08 -3.58
CA LEU A 124 0.66 -19.03 -3.50
C LEU A 124 -0.69 -19.55 -3.02
N VAL A 125 -1.13 -20.73 -3.50
CA VAL A 125 -2.37 -21.38 -3.03
C VAL A 125 -2.28 -21.69 -1.54
N ALA A 126 -1.17 -22.24 -1.06
CA ALA A 126 -0.97 -22.51 0.36
C ALA A 126 -1.01 -21.22 1.20
N ALA A 127 -0.33 -20.17 0.76
CA ALA A 127 -0.33 -18.87 1.44
C ALA A 127 -1.73 -18.22 1.43
N HIS A 128 -2.47 -18.33 0.33
CA HIS A 128 -3.85 -17.84 0.27
C HIS A 128 -4.77 -18.62 1.21
N ALA A 129 -4.60 -19.94 1.31
CA ALA A 129 -5.35 -20.81 2.23
C ALA A 129 -5.05 -20.47 3.70
N SER A 130 -3.84 -19.99 4.03
CA SER A 130 -3.50 -19.51 5.39
C SER A 130 -4.11 -18.14 5.74
N GLY A 131 -4.90 -17.55 4.82
CA GLY A 131 -5.61 -16.29 5.03
C GLY A 131 -4.88 -15.05 4.53
N LEU A 132 -3.76 -15.17 3.83
CA LEU A 132 -3.08 -14.03 3.19
C LEU A 132 -3.88 -13.56 1.97
N ARG A 133 -4.05 -12.24 1.83
CA ARG A 133 -4.80 -11.62 0.73
C ARG A 133 -4.00 -10.54 0.01
N SER A 134 -2.88 -10.12 0.59
CA SER A 134 -1.99 -9.11 0.03
C SER A 134 -0.63 -9.73 -0.28
N VAL A 135 -0.05 -9.39 -1.43
CA VAL A 135 1.27 -9.86 -1.86
C VAL A 135 2.12 -8.74 -2.45
N ALA A 136 3.36 -8.68 -2.02
CA ALA A 136 4.42 -7.86 -2.59
C ALA A 136 5.36 -8.77 -3.41
N ILE A 137 5.58 -8.47 -4.68
CA ILE A 137 6.42 -9.23 -5.60
C ILE A 137 7.65 -8.40 -5.94
N VAL A 138 8.84 -8.90 -5.57
CA VAL A 138 10.11 -8.17 -5.69
C VAL A 138 11.17 -9.11 -6.24
N PHE A 139 11.47 -9.02 -7.53
CA PHE A 139 12.52 -9.81 -8.16
C PHE A 139 13.79 -9.00 -8.39
N MET A 140 14.94 -9.68 -8.44
CA MET A 140 16.27 -9.05 -8.39
C MET A 140 16.44 -7.94 -9.42
N HIS A 141 16.15 -8.19 -10.69
CA HIS A 141 16.23 -7.21 -11.78
C HIS A 141 14.86 -6.77 -12.31
N GLY A 142 13.79 -6.95 -11.50
CA GLY A 142 12.41 -6.61 -11.84
C GLY A 142 12.20 -5.14 -12.22
N TYR A 143 13.03 -4.22 -11.71
CA TYR A 143 12.97 -2.80 -12.05
C TYR A 143 13.20 -2.52 -13.56
N ARG A 144 13.88 -3.41 -14.26
CA ARG A 144 14.24 -3.28 -15.68
C ARG A 144 13.61 -4.38 -16.54
N PHE A 145 13.61 -5.62 -16.05
CA PHE A 145 13.10 -6.81 -16.74
C PHE A 145 11.85 -7.30 -16.01
N THR A 146 10.70 -6.80 -16.42
CA THR A 146 9.45 -6.86 -15.66
C THR A 146 8.64 -8.14 -15.87
N GLU A 147 9.04 -8.98 -16.86
CA GLU A 147 8.19 -10.07 -17.32
C GLU A 147 7.92 -11.12 -16.25
N HIS A 148 8.91 -11.55 -15.48
CA HIS A 148 8.70 -12.50 -14.39
C HIS A 148 7.78 -11.94 -13.28
N GLU A 149 7.91 -10.65 -12.94
CA GLU A 149 6.99 -10.03 -11.97
C GLU A 149 5.56 -9.95 -12.52
N LYS A 150 5.36 -9.68 -13.81
CA LYS A 150 4.04 -9.66 -14.44
C LYS A 150 3.40 -11.04 -14.43
N GLN A 151 4.15 -12.09 -14.77
CA GLN A 151 3.67 -13.48 -14.72
C GLN A 151 3.30 -13.88 -13.29
N ALA A 152 4.15 -13.58 -12.31
CA ALA A 152 3.87 -13.85 -10.91
C ALA A 152 2.65 -13.08 -10.40
N ALA A 153 2.47 -11.84 -10.81
CA ALA A 153 1.32 -11.01 -10.47
C ALA A 153 0.01 -11.54 -11.06
N ALA A 154 0.03 -11.94 -12.34
CA ALA A 154 -1.12 -12.57 -12.98
C ALA A 154 -1.53 -13.84 -12.24
N LEU A 155 -0.56 -14.69 -11.91
CA LEU A 155 -0.78 -15.90 -11.16
C LEU A 155 -1.34 -15.65 -9.74
N ALA A 156 -0.83 -14.65 -9.04
CA ALA A 156 -1.35 -14.28 -7.72
C ALA A 156 -2.82 -13.82 -7.79
N ARG A 157 -3.19 -13.03 -8.81
CA ARG A 157 -4.58 -12.62 -9.04
C ARG A 157 -5.49 -13.81 -9.35
N GLU A 158 -5.03 -14.76 -10.19
CA GLU A 158 -5.77 -16.01 -10.46
C GLU A 158 -6.02 -16.85 -9.20
N VAL A 159 -5.04 -16.91 -8.28
CA VAL A 159 -5.17 -17.60 -7.00
C VAL A 159 -6.17 -16.92 -6.06
N GLY A 160 -6.41 -15.61 -6.24
CA GLY A 160 -7.40 -14.86 -5.46
C GLY A 160 -6.81 -13.80 -4.53
N PHE A 161 -5.54 -13.43 -4.65
CA PHE A 161 -5.00 -12.29 -3.91
C PHE A 161 -5.69 -10.99 -4.36
N THR A 162 -6.25 -10.26 -3.42
CA THR A 162 -7.00 -9.03 -3.67
C THR A 162 -6.12 -7.79 -3.77
N GLN A 163 -4.91 -7.86 -3.19
CA GLN A 163 -3.88 -6.84 -3.36
C GLN A 163 -2.61 -7.50 -3.89
N VAL A 164 -2.14 -7.02 -5.05
CA VAL A 164 -0.90 -7.48 -5.69
C VAL A 164 -0.08 -6.25 -6.06
N SER A 165 1.00 -6.03 -5.33
CA SER A 165 1.95 -4.95 -5.59
C SER A 165 3.23 -5.52 -6.20
N THR A 166 3.60 -5.06 -7.40
CA THR A 166 4.84 -5.43 -8.09
C THR A 166 5.88 -4.35 -7.96
N SER A 167 7.15 -4.72 -7.83
CA SER A 167 8.21 -3.76 -7.55
C SER A 167 8.46 -2.81 -8.72
N HIS A 168 8.25 -3.25 -9.95
CA HIS A 168 8.43 -2.44 -11.14
C HIS A 168 7.35 -1.37 -11.33
N GLU A 169 6.12 -1.61 -10.84
CA GLU A 169 5.03 -0.62 -10.86
C GLU A 169 5.10 0.32 -9.66
N THR A 170 5.45 -0.22 -8.50
CA THR A 170 5.42 0.53 -7.23
C THR A 170 6.60 1.48 -7.12
N SER A 171 7.83 1.02 -7.43
CA SER A 171 9.06 1.79 -7.28
C SER A 171 10.15 1.23 -8.20
N PRO A 172 10.20 1.61 -9.48
CA PRO A 172 11.11 1.03 -10.49
C PRO A 172 12.57 1.47 -10.30
N MET A 173 13.09 1.36 -9.08
CA MET A 173 14.45 1.73 -8.72
C MET A 173 15.39 0.52 -8.73
N MET A 174 16.64 0.72 -9.13
CA MET A 174 17.65 -0.34 -9.14
C MET A 174 17.90 -0.97 -7.77
N LYS A 175 17.91 -0.16 -6.69
CA LYS A 175 18.23 -0.60 -5.33
C LYS A 175 17.18 -1.56 -4.80
N PHE A 176 17.57 -2.83 -4.66
CA PHE A 176 16.65 -3.92 -4.29
C PHE A 176 15.94 -3.69 -2.97
N VAL A 177 16.65 -3.32 -1.90
CA VAL A 177 16.08 -3.15 -0.56
C VAL A 177 15.04 -2.03 -0.54
N SER A 178 15.37 -0.81 -0.97
CA SER A 178 14.41 0.30 -0.95
C SER A 178 13.23 0.07 -1.88
N ARG A 179 13.44 -0.59 -3.05
CA ARG A 179 12.35 -0.99 -3.94
C ARG A 179 11.44 -2.01 -3.25
N GLY A 180 12.02 -3.00 -2.58
CA GLY A 180 11.29 -4.03 -1.86
C GLY A 180 10.51 -3.46 -0.68
N ASP A 181 11.12 -2.61 0.13
CA ASP A 181 10.45 -1.96 1.26
C ASP A 181 9.24 -1.13 0.80
N THR A 182 9.40 -0.34 -0.26
CA THR A 182 8.29 0.45 -0.83
C THR A 182 7.16 -0.45 -1.34
N THR A 183 7.51 -1.58 -1.98
CA THR A 183 6.53 -2.54 -2.50
C THR A 183 5.78 -3.24 -1.37
N VAL A 184 6.48 -3.62 -0.31
CA VAL A 184 5.85 -4.22 0.88
C VAL A 184 4.93 -3.21 1.58
N VAL A 185 5.36 -1.96 1.74
CA VAL A 185 4.54 -0.89 2.32
C VAL A 185 3.28 -0.67 1.49
N ASP A 186 3.39 -0.64 0.17
CA ASP A 186 2.23 -0.51 -0.71
C ASP A 186 1.25 -1.68 -0.55
N ALA A 187 1.73 -2.92 -0.58
CA ALA A 187 0.91 -4.10 -0.37
C ALA A 187 0.23 -4.10 1.01
N TYR A 188 0.93 -3.62 2.03
CA TYR A 188 0.45 -3.57 3.42
C TYR A 188 -0.63 -2.50 3.65
N LEU A 189 -0.53 -1.33 2.99
CA LEU A 189 -1.39 -0.17 3.26
C LEU A 189 -2.53 0.00 2.24
N SER A 190 -2.34 -0.38 0.98
CA SER A 190 -3.33 -0.15 -0.08
C SER A 190 -4.71 -0.73 0.21
N PRO A 191 -4.88 -1.94 0.82
CA PRO A 191 -6.20 -2.45 1.15
C PRO A 191 -6.97 -1.59 2.15
N ILE A 192 -6.30 -1.03 3.14
CA ILE A 192 -6.92 -0.16 4.15
C ILE A 192 -7.36 1.16 3.52
N LEU A 193 -6.48 1.74 2.70
CA LEU A 193 -6.79 2.98 1.99
C LEU A 193 -7.97 2.80 1.03
N ARG A 194 -8.03 1.68 0.31
CA ARG A 194 -9.16 1.39 -0.58
C ARG A 194 -10.47 1.35 0.18
N ARG A 195 -10.52 0.64 1.31
CA ARG A 195 -11.72 0.61 2.18
C ARG A 195 -12.12 2.00 2.65
N TYR A 196 -11.15 2.82 3.05
CA TYR A 196 -11.40 4.20 3.45
C TYR A 196 -11.94 5.06 2.30
N VAL A 197 -11.31 5.00 1.15
CA VAL A 197 -11.74 5.72 -0.06
C VAL A 197 -13.16 5.30 -0.47
N GLU A 198 -13.47 4.02 -0.49
CA GLU A 198 -14.79 3.47 -0.81
C GLU A 198 -15.86 3.96 0.19
N GLN A 199 -15.52 3.98 1.47
CA GLN A 199 -16.42 4.52 2.51
C GLN A 199 -16.74 6.00 2.26
N VAL A 200 -15.72 6.83 2.04
CA VAL A 200 -15.88 8.26 1.80
C VAL A 200 -16.64 8.52 0.48
N ALA A 201 -16.29 7.80 -0.58
CA ALA A 201 -16.96 7.92 -1.88
C ALA A 201 -18.44 7.52 -1.81
N GLY A 202 -18.78 6.49 -1.03
CA GLY A 202 -20.16 6.06 -0.81
C GLY A 202 -21.05 7.12 -0.13
N GLU A 203 -20.43 8.01 0.66
CA GLU A 203 -21.13 9.12 1.34
C GLU A 203 -21.28 10.37 0.45
N MET A 204 -20.53 10.43 -0.66
CA MET A 204 -20.49 11.56 -1.60
C MET A 204 -20.65 11.09 -3.06
N PRO A 205 -21.77 10.47 -3.43
CA PRO A 205 -21.95 9.87 -4.74
C PRO A 205 -21.85 10.89 -5.88
N GLY A 206 -20.96 10.62 -6.83
CA GLY A 206 -20.73 11.46 -8.01
C GLY A 206 -19.89 12.71 -7.78
N VAL A 207 -19.48 13.00 -6.54
CA VAL A 207 -18.55 14.11 -6.25
C VAL A 207 -17.11 13.67 -6.57
N PRO A 208 -16.36 14.43 -7.40
CA PRO A 208 -14.94 14.16 -7.63
C PRO A 208 -14.13 14.24 -6.33
N LEU A 209 -13.43 13.16 -5.99
CA LEU A 209 -12.60 13.06 -4.80
C LEU A 209 -11.14 13.00 -5.18
N TYR A 210 -10.34 13.88 -4.60
CA TYR A 210 -8.89 13.92 -4.77
C TYR A 210 -8.19 13.76 -3.42
N PHE A 211 -7.17 12.91 -3.40
CA PHE A 211 -6.36 12.70 -2.21
C PHE A 211 -4.97 13.29 -2.39
N MET A 212 -4.48 13.92 -1.33
CA MET A 212 -3.12 14.42 -1.25
C MET A 212 -2.15 13.23 -1.19
N GLN A 213 -1.12 13.28 -2.01
CA GLN A 213 0.00 12.35 -1.94
C GLN A 213 1.11 12.88 -1.03
N SER A 214 2.00 11.99 -0.59
CA SER A 214 3.21 12.35 0.18
C SER A 214 4.13 13.31 -0.57
N SER A 215 4.05 13.35 -1.89
CA SER A 215 4.78 14.27 -2.77
C SER A 215 4.22 15.70 -2.80
N GLY A 216 3.05 15.94 -2.20
CA GLY A 216 2.33 17.22 -2.27
C GLY A 216 1.41 17.35 -3.49
N GLY A 217 1.36 16.35 -4.38
CA GLY A 217 0.42 16.31 -5.50
C GLY A 217 -0.95 15.78 -5.08
N LEU A 218 -1.98 16.10 -5.88
CA LEU A 218 -3.31 15.51 -5.75
C LEU A 218 -3.46 14.37 -6.76
N THR A 219 -4.10 13.29 -6.35
CA THR A 219 -4.49 12.17 -7.21
C THR A 219 -5.97 11.86 -7.07
N ASP A 220 -6.55 11.29 -8.12
CA ASP A 220 -7.91 10.76 -8.04
C ASP A 220 -8.01 9.67 -6.97
N ALA A 221 -9.15 9.60 -6.32
CA ALA A 221 -9.42 8.64 -5.24
C ALA A 221 -9.14 7.19 -5.63
N HIS A 222 -9.47 6.77 -6.85
CA HIS A 222 -9.26 5.40 -7.34
C HIS A 222 -7.80 5.08 -7.71
N ALA A 223 -6.98 6.11 -7.92
CA ALA A 223 -5.54 5.99 -8.19
C ALA A 223 -4.66 6.13 -6.94
N PHE A 224 -5.28 6.37 -5.77
CA PHE A 224 -4.56 6.58 -4.52
C PHE A 224 -4.02 5.27 -3.95
N GLN A 225 -2.68 5.15 -3.81
CA GLN A 225 -1.97 3.95 -3.41
C GLN A 225 -1.30 4.09 -2.05
N GLY A 226 -1.04 2.94 -1.39
CA GLY A 226 -0.45 2.89 -0.06
C GLY A 226 0.90 3.59 0.05
N LYS A 227 1.78 3.38 -0.95
CA LYS A 227 3.10 4.01 -1.01
C LYS A 227 3.07 5.54 -1.04
N ASP A 228 2.02 6.11 -1.62
CA ASP A 228 1.88 7.56 -1.82
C ASP A 228 1.19 8.26 -0.64
N ALA A 229 0.65 7.49 0.31
CA ALA A 229 -0.26 8.00 1.34
C ALA A 229 0.40 8.28 2.70
N ILE A 230 1.63 7.80 2.94
CA ILE A 230 2.24 7.78 4.28
C ILE A 230 2.38 9.17 4.91
N LEU A 231 2.75 10.17 4.12
CA LEU A 231 2.93 11.56 4.55
C LEU A 231 1.87 12.50 3.97
N SER A 232 0.74 11.97 3.48
CA SER A 232 -0.31 12.77 2.83
C SER A 232 -0.95 13.79 3.77
N GLY A 233 -1.13 13.46 5.04
CA GLY A 233 -1.65 14.38 6.04
C GLY A 233 -0.74 15.60 6.25
N PRO A 234 0.55 15.42 6.62
CA PRO A 234 1.50 16.53 6.71
C PRO A 234 1.65 17.31 5.40
N ALA A 235 1.71 16.65 4.26
CA ALA A 235 1.80 17.31 2.95
C ALA A 235 0.61 18.25 2.69
N GLY A 236 -0.61 17.76 2.97
CA GLY A 236 -1.83 18.57 2.84
C GLY A 236 -1.94 19.74 3.81
N GLY A 237 -1.17 19.73 4.90
CA GLY A 237 -1.10 20.84 5.84
C GLY A 237 -0.10 21.96 5.43
N ILE A 238 0.77 21.70 4.43
CA ILE A 238 1.78 22.65 3.95
C ILE A 238 1.34 23.29 2.62
N VAL A 239 0.63 22.57 1.77
CA VAL A 239 0.10 23.03 0.49
C VAL A 239 -1.24 23.74 0.68
#